data_8b3706cdc1faecbced212a1290221cb6
#
_entry.id   8b3706cdc1faecbced212a1290221cb6
#
_cell.length_a   1.000
_cell.length_b   1.000
_cell.length_c   1.000
_cell.angle_alpha   90.00
_cell.angle_beta   90.00
_cell.angle_gamma   90.00
#
_symmetry.space_group_name_H-M   'P 1'
#
loop_
_entity.id
_entity.type
_entity.pdbx_description
1 polymer ?
#
loop_
_entity_poly.entity_id
_entity_poly.type
_entity_poly.pdbx_seq_one_letter_code
_entity_poly.pdbx_strand_id
1 'polypeptide(L)'
;MSGTVTEEDLGTRIEEALRHSFSERSAAAEKYGAEFVGLWRAAAQHALGGKLVRPRLLIDLLQSLSPSPLSERETACAIDVAAHVELLHFAFLLHDDVIDGDLTRRRGPNLIGALVAAHADAHVEPALHWARSSAILLGDMLLSSAVLGFARADVSADARERLLSLLEQTIFETVAGEHADVALSDGVIAPDLRTILATSTYKTATYSFVLPLRAAAVLAGSSPAAEEQLSEIGRHLGL
;
A
#
# COMPACT_ATOMS: atom_id res chain seq x y z
N MET A 1 26.94 -21.88 8.74
CA MET A 1 27.30 -20.81 7.80
C MET A 1 26.08 -19.91 7.68
N SER A 2 26.02 -18.85 8.50
CA SER A 2 24.93 -17.85 8.46
C SER A 2 25.26 -16.88 7.32
N GLY A 3 24.67 -17.07 6.16
CA GLY A 3 24.76 -16.11 5.08
C GLY A 3 24.01 -14.84 5.48
N THR A 4 24.67 -13.70 5.45
CA THR A 4 24.04 -12.40 5.61
C THR A 4 23.06 -12.24 4.45
N VAL A 5 21.76 -12.11 4.74
CA VAL A 5 20.71 -11.83 3.75
C VAL A 5 21.05 -10.47 3.14
N THR A 6 21.19 -10.39 1.82
CA THR A 6 21.54 -9.14 1.12
C THR A 6 20.28 -8.32 0.84
N GLU A 7 20.41 -7.00 0.65
CA GLU A 7 19.32 -6.11 0.25
C GLU A 7 18.59 -6.57 -1.03
N GLU A 8 19.35 -7.14 -1.98
CA GLU A 8 18.82 -7.67 -3.23
C GLU A 8 17.94 -8.91 -2.98
N ASP A 9 18.31 -9.76 -2.03
CA ASP A 9 17.54 -10.93 -1.59
C ASP A 9 16.22 -10.52 -0.92
N LEU A 10 16.22 -9.51 -0.05
CA LEU A 10 15.02 -9.01 0.62
C LEU A 10 14.01 -8.39 -0.37
N GLY A 11 14.47 -7.61 -1.33
CA GLY A 11 13.63 -7.05 -2.38
C GLY A 11 12.96 -8.15 -3.21
N THR A 12 13.69 -9.20 -3.55
CA THR A 12 13.18 -10.38 -4.26
C THR A 12 12.13 -11.11 -3.43
N ARG A 13 12.37 -11.34 -2.14
CA ARG A 13 11.43 -12.01 -1.23
C ARG A 13 10.13 -11.22 -1.05
N ILE A 14 10.19 -9.88 -0.98
CA ILE A 14 8.99 -9.02 -0.92
C ILE A 14 8.19 -9.16 -2.22
N GLU A 15 8.86 -9.11 -3.37
CA GLU A 15 8.19 -9.25 -4.67
C GLU A 15 7.57 -10.63 -4.83
N GLU A 16 8.22 -11.68 -4.36
CA GLU A 16 7.69 -13.04 -4.32
C GLU A 16 6.45 -13.15 -3.43
N ALA A 17 6.46 -12.53 -2.24
CA ALA A 17 5.31 -12.50 -1.35
C ALA A 17 4.11 -11.80 -2.00
N LEU A 18 4.33 -10.66 -2.66
CA LEU A 18 3.30 -9.96 -3.42
C LEU A 18 2.77 -10.82 -4.58
N ARG A 19 3.67 -11.40 -5.37
CA ARG A 19 3.31 -12.27 -6.50
C ARG A 19 2.49 -13.48 -6.04
N HIS A 20 2.90 -14.12 -4.95
CA HIS A 20 2.17 -15.22 -4.33
C HIS A 20 0.76 -14.79 -3.93
N SER A 21 0.62 -13.66 -3.25
CA SER A 21 -0.65 -13.08 -2.82
C SER A 21 -1.63 -12.84 -3.99
N PHE A 22 -1.15 -12.29 -5.12
CA PHE A 22 -1.98 -12.11 -6.32
C PHE A 22 -2.31 -13.43 -7.01
N SER A 23 -1.37 -14.39 -7.03
CA SER A 23 -1.57 -15.72 -7.61
C SER A 23 -2.66 -16.51 -6.88
N GLU A 24 -2.62 -16.53 -5.54
CA GLU A 24 -3.65 -17.18 -4.71
C GLU A 24 -5.05 -16.58 -4.96
N ARG A 25 -5.13 -15.25 -5.05
CA ARG A 25 -6.41 -14.57 -5.31
C ARG A 25 -6.91 -14.82 -6.72
N SER A 26 -6.02 -14.87 -7.72
CA SER A 26 -6.36 -15.22 -9.09
C SER A 26 -6.90 -16.65 -9.17
N ALA A 27 -6.29 -17.61 -8.48
CA ALA A 27 -6.78 -18.98 -8.40
C ALA A 27 -8.13 -19.07 -7.66
N ALA A 28 -8.29 -18.35 -6.54
CA ALA A 28 -9.57 -18.29 -5.83
C ALA A 28 -10.68 -17.64 -6.64
N ALA A 29 -10.34 -16.78 -7.60
CA ALA A 29 -11.29 -16.10 -8.48
C ALA A 29 -11.89 -17.03 -9.55
N GLU A 30 -11.27 -18.17 -9.88
CA GLU A 30 -11.71 -19.06 -10.97
C GLU A 30 -13.18 -19.50 -10.87
N LYS A 31 -13.67 -19.72 -9.66
CA LYS A 31 -15.07 -20.10 -9.41
C LYS A 31 -16.08 -18.96 -9.61
N TYR A 32 -15.61 -17.71 -9.81
CA TYR A 32 -16.47 -16.52 -9.95
C TYR A 32 -16.53 -15.98 -11.40
N GLY A 33 -15.79 -16.59 -12.33
CA GLY A 33 -15.84 -16.25 -13.76
C GLY A 33 -14.55 -15.66 -14.31
N ALA A 34 -14.44 -15.67 -15.62
CA ALA A 34 -13.22 -15.28 -16.34
C ALA A 34 -12.86 -13.80 -16.15
N GLU A 35 -13.86 -12.92 -16.11
CA GLU A 35 -13.70 -11.48 -15.92
C GLU A 35 -13.07 -11.18 -14.58
N PHE A 36 -13.47 -11.88 -13.52
CA PHE A 36 -12.90 -11.69 -12.18
C PHE A 36 -11.47 -12.24 -12.08
N VAL A 37 -11.16 -13.34 -12.75
CA VAL A 37 -9.77 -13.82 -12.91
C VAL A 37 -8.94 -12.80 -13.69
N GLY A 38 -9.50 -12.25 -14.78
CA GLY A 38 -8.86 -11.21 -15.59
C GLY A 38 -8.52 -9.97 -14.76
N LEU A 39 -9.41 -9.54 -13.89
CA LEU A 39 -9.18 -8.40 -12.97
C LEU A 39 -7.96 -8.65 -12.06
N TRP A 40 -7.85 -9.83 -11.41
CA TRP A 40 -6.72 -10.14 -10.55
C TRP A 40 -5.40 -10.25 -11.30
N ARG A 41 -5.41 -10.76 -12.54
CA ARG A 41 -4.23 -10.81 -13.41
C ARG A 41 -3.78 -9.41 -13.83
N ALA A 42 -4.71 -8.55 -14.22
CA ALA A 42 -4.43 -7.16 -14.53
C ALA A 42 -3.88 -6.41 -13.28
N ALA A 43 -4.49 -6.64 -12.11
CA ALA A 43 -4.00 -6.09 -10.84
C ALA A 43 -2.54 -6.47 -10.57
N ALA A 44 -2.17 -7.73 -10.73
CA ALA A 44 -0.79 -8.18 -10.54
C ALA A 44 0.19 -7.46 -11.49
N GLN A 45 -0.19 -7.23 -12.75
CA GLN A 45 0.65 -6.52 -13.72
C GLN A 45 0.90 -5.06 -13.33
N HIS A 46 -0.07 -4.40 -12.70
CA HIS A 46 0.04 -3.00 -12.31
C HIS A 46 0.66 -2.79 -10.91
N ALA A 47 0.51 -3.76 -10.01
CA ALA A 47 1.07 -3.71 -8.66
C ALA A 47 2.55 -4.11 -8.61
N LEU A 48 2.98 -5.06 -9.46
CA LEU A 48 4.34 -5.60 -9.46
C LEU A 48 5.30 -4.75 -10.32
N GLY A 49 6.62 -4.92 -10.08
CA GLY A 49 7.66 -4.21 -10.85
C GLY A 49 7.91 -2.77 -10.41
N GLY A 50 7.35 -2.34 -9.27
CA GLY A 50 7.66 -1.06 -8.64
C GLY A 50 9.02 -1.05 -7.94
N LYS A 51 9.44 0.13 -7.45
CA LYS A 51 10.69 0.28 -6.68
C LYS A 51 10.61 -0.29 -5.25
N LEU A 52 9.41 -0.68 -4.79
CA LEU A 52 9.14 -1.20 -3.45
C LEU A 52 9.72 -0.32 -2.32
N VAL A 53 9.60 1.01 -2.48
CA VAL A 53 10.21 1.98 -1.56
C VAL A 53 9.68 1.79 -0.13
N ARG A 54 8.37 1.63 0.05
CA ARG A 54 7.74 1.46 1.36
C ARG A 54 8.14 0.16 2.05
N PRO A 55 8.03 -1.00 1.38
CA PRO A 55 8.51 -2.26 1.93
C PRO A 55 9.98 -2.24 2.31
N ARG A 56 10.85 -1.69 1.44
CA ARG A 56 12.29 -1.58 1.73
C ARG A 56 12.56 -0.69 2.93
N LEU A 57 11.94 0.49 2.98
CA LEU A 57 12.09 1.41 4.10
C LEU A 57 11.74 0.75 5.44
N LEU A 58 10.66 -0.05 5.49
CA LEU A 58 10.29 -0.80 6.68
C LEU A 58 11.39 -1.80 7.07
N ILE A 59 11.85 -2.62 6.14
CA ILE A 59 12.79 -3.70 6.45
C ILE A 59 14.18 -3.14 6.78
N ASP A 60 14.67 -2.16 6.03
CA ASP A 60 15.99 -1.54 6.26
C ASP A 60 16.04 -0.86 7.63
N LEU A 61 14.97 -0.15 8.00
CA LEU A 61 14.89 0.46 9.33
C LEU A 61 14.77 -0.60 10.43
N LEU A 62 13.93 -1.64 10.24
CA LEU A 62 13.81 -2.74 11.21
C LEU A 62 15.17 -3.40 11.47
N GLN A 63 15.93 -3.70 10.42
CA GLN A 63 17.28 -4.25 10.56
C GLN A 63 18.21 -3.30 11.32
N SER A 64 18.11 -2.00 11.03
CA SER A 64 18.94 -0.97 11.70
C SER A 64 18.59 -0.78 13.18
N LEU A 65 17.34 -0.98 13.56
CA LEU A 65 16.88 -0.87 14.95
C LEU A 65 17.09 -2.16 15.75
N SER A 66 17.29 -3.29 15.09
CA SER A 66 17.46 -4.58 15.74
C SER A 66 18.85 -4.75 16.32
N PRO A 67 19.02 -5.16 17.59
CA PRO A 67 20.32 -5.29 18.22
C PRO A 67 21.14 -6.49 17.71
N SER A 68 20.52 -7.37 16.96
CA SER A 68 21.12 -8.56 16.34
C SER A 68 20.43 -8.86 15.00
N PRO A 69 21.06 -9.65 14.13
CA PRO A 69 20.40 -10.08 12.90
C PRO A 69 19.04 -10.72 13.17
N LEU A 70 18.06 -10.39 12.35
CA LEU A 70 16.70 -10.95 12.45
C LEU A 70 16.76 -12.47 12.22
N SER A 71 16.01 -13.21 13.02
CA SER A 71 15.75 -14.63 12.76
C SER A 71 14.91 -14.79 11.47
N GLU A 72 14.88 -15.99 10.90
CA GLU A 72 14.07 -16.26 9.72
C GLU A 72 12.58 -16.00 9.96
N ARG A 73 12.08 -16.30 11.16
CA ARG A 73 10.70 -16.01 11.58
C ARG A 73 10.41 -14.51 11.60
N GLU A 74 11.30 -13.71 12.19
CA GLU A 74 11.16 -12.25 12.23
C GLU A 74 11.25 -11.66 10.84
N THR A 75 12.18 -12.15 10.01
CA THR A 75 12.31 -11.74 8.61
C THR A 75 11.05 -12.07 7.81
N ALA A 76 10.49 -13.27 7.95
CA ALA A 76 9.26 -13.67 7.27
C ALA A 76 8.08 -12.80 7.68
N CYS A 77 7.92 -12.53 8.97
CA CYS A 77 6.89 -11.63 9.50
C CYS A 77 7.05 -10.20 8.95
N ALA A 78 8.28 -9.68 8.93
CA ALA A 78 8.58 -8.35 8.40
C ALA A 78 8.25 -8.23 6.89
N ILE A 79 8.60 -9.25 6.11
CA ILE A 79 8.27 -9.33 4.68
C ILE A 79 6.76 -9.36 4.47
N ASP A 80 6.03 -10.12 5.26
CA ASP A 80 4.57 -10.19 5.20
C ASP A 80 3.93 -8.83 5.49
N VAL A 81 4.31 -8.18 6.59
CA VAL A 81 3.83 -6.82 6.92
C VAL A 81 4.21 -5.82 5.82
N ALA A 82 5.44 -5.87 5.31
CA ALA A 82 5.92 -4.99 4.25
C ALA A 82 5.15 -5.18 2.93
N ALA A 83 4.83 -6.42 2.57
CA ALA A 83 3.99 -6.72 1.42
C ALA A 83 2.57 -6.14 1.58
N HIS A 84 1.99 -6.22 2.78
CA HIS A 84 0.68 -5.64 3.06
C HIS A 84 0.67 -4.10 3.06
N VAL A 85 1.79 -3.45 3.41
CA VAL A 85 1.97 -2.00 3.20
C VAL A 85 1.91 -1.64 1.72
N GLU A 86 2.50 -2.46 0.83
CA GLU A 86 2.46 -2.20 -0.62
C GLU A 86 1.08 -2.50 -1.22
N LEU A 87 0.35 -3.53 -0.71
CA LEU A 87 -1.04 -3.77 -1.08
C LEU A 87 -1.94 -2.59 -0.68
N LEU A 88 -1.75 -2.02 0.51
CA LEU A 88 -2.44 -0.80 0.95
C LEU A 88 -2.17 0.37 0.02
N HIS A 89 -0.89 0.58 -0.34
CA HIS A 89 -0.53 1.61 -1.31
C HIS A 89 -1.26 1.41 -2.64
N PHE A 90 -1.30 0.20 -3.16
CA PHE A 90 -1.97 -0.07 -4.43
C PHE A 90 -3.49 0.13 -4.33
N ALA A 91 -4.11 -0.20 -3.19
CA ALA A 91 -5.51 0.10 -2.93
C ALA A 91 -5.80 1.61 -3.02
N PHE A 92 -4.98 2.44 -2.36
CA PHE A 92 -5.12 3.90 -2.43
C PHE A 92 -4.92 4.44 -3.84
N LEU A 93 -3.95 3.92 -4.61
CA LEU A 93 -3.77 4.30 -6.01
C LEU A 93 -4.99 4.00 -6.89
N LEU A 94 -5.69 2.88 -6.64
CA LEU A 94 -6.89 2.52 -7.40
C LEU A 94 -8.06 3.46 -7.09
N HIS A 95 -8.24 3.84 -5.82
CA HIS A 95 -9.26 4.80 -5.42
C HIS A 95 -8.95 6.20 -5.95
N ASP A 96 -7.71 6.65 -5.84
CA ASP A 96 -7.19 7.92 -6.37
C ASP A 96 -7.43 8.03 -7.88
N ASP A 97 -7.02 7.02 -8.67
CA ASP A 97 -7.26 6.96 -10.13
C ASP A 97 -8.76 7.07 -10.50
N VAL A 98 -9.67 6.53 -9.66
CA VAL A 98 -11.12 6.66 -9.88
C VAL A 98 -11.60 8.06 -9.54
N ILE A 99 -11.18 8.61 -8.41
CA ILE A 99 -11.57 9.93 -7.91
C ILE A 99 -11.12 11.02 -8.90
N ASP A 100 -9.86 10.97 -9.31
CA ASP A 100 -9.27 11.93 -10.25
C ASP A 100 -9.71 11.71 -11.71
N GLY A 101 -10.31 10.56 -12.00
CA GLY A 101 -10.73 10.19 -13.36
C GLY A 101 -9.57 9.81 -14.27
N ASP A 102 -8.43 9.46 -13.70
CA ASP A 102 -7.21 9.13 -14.42
C ASP A 102 -7.29 7.77 -15.13
N LEU A 103 -6.76 7.73 -16.37
CA LEU A 103 -6.64 6.51 -17.18
C LEU A 103 -5.17 6.13 -17.43
N THR A 104 -4.24 6.97 -17.00
CA THR A 104 -2.80 6.78 -17.24
C THR A 104 -1.98 7.04 -15.99
N ARG A 105 -0.88 6.27 -15.83
CA ARG A 105 0.11 6.47 -14.76
C ARG A 105 1.50 6.08 -15.26
N ARG A 106 2.55 6.83 -14.90
CA ARG A 106 3.95 6.51 -15.26
C ARG A 106 4.18 6.22 -16.75
N ARG A 107 3.61 7.06 -17.66
CA ARG A 107 3.73 6.97 -19.12
C ARG A 107 3.01 5.78 -19.79
N GLY A 108 2.10 5.12 -19.09
CA GLY A 108 1.30 4.02 -19.62
C GLY A 108 -0.13 4.07 -19.09
N PRO A 109 -1.01 3.18 -19.54
CA PRO A 109 -2.33 3.05 -18.95
C PRO A 109 -2.20 2.59 -17.48
N ASN A 110 -3.03 3.18 -16.59
CA ASN A 110 -3.27 2.61 -15.27
C ASN A 110 -4.20 1.39 -15.38
N LEU A 111 -4.61 0.78 -14.26
CA LEU A 111 -5.50 -0.37 -14.30
C LEU A 111 -6.82 -0.05 -15.02
N ILE A 112 -7.42 1.12 -14.75
CA ILE A 112 -8.68 1.55 -15.37
C ILE A 112 -8.51 1.67 -16.88
N GLY A 113 -7.47 2.37 -17.33
CA GLY A 113 -7.14 2.52 -18.74
C GLY A 113 -6.88 1.18 -19.45
N ALA A 114 -6.20 0.25 -18.80
CA ALA A 114 -5.95 -1.09 -19.31
C ALA A 114 -7.26 -1.91 -19.44
N LEU A 115 -8.14 -1.84 -18.45
CA LEU A 115 -9.45 -2.50 -18.47
C LEU A 115 -10.36 -1.92 -19.58
N VAL A 116 -10.37 -0.60 -19.77
CA VAL A 116 -11.10 0.05 -20.87
C VAL A 116 -10.54 -0.42 -22.22
N ALA A 117 -9.21 -0.43 -22.39
CA ALA A 117 -8.59 -0.88 -23.64
C ALA A 117 -8.87 -2.35 -23.96
N ALA A 118 -8.97 -3.21 -22.96
CA ALA A 118 -9.33 -4.61 -23.13
C ALA A 118 -10.79 -4.82 -23.64
N HIS A 119 -11.65 -3.80 -23.52
CA HIS A 119 -13.05 -3.82 -23.94
C HIS A 119 -13.32 -2.79 -25.06
N ALA A 120 -12.36 -2.60 -25.95
CA ALA A 120 -12.42 -1.60 -27.03
C ALA A 120 -13.62 -1.76 -28.00
N ASP A 121 -14.19 -2.95 -28.09
CA ASP A 121 -15.38 -3.24 -28.90
C ASP A 121 -16.69 -2.82 -28.20
N ALA A 122 -16.66 -2.48 -26.91
CA ALA A 122 -17.80 -1.99 -26.16
C ALA A 122 -18.00 -0.47 -26.38
N HIS A 123 -19.21 0.01 -26.11
CA HIS A 123 -19.43 1.46 -25.99
C HIS A 123 -18.57 2.04 -24.87
N VAL A 124 -18.00 3.20 -25.09
CA VAL A 124 -17.02 3.84 -24.18
C VAL A 124 -17.56 4.01 -22.76
N GLU A 125 -18.79 4.51 -22.60
CA GLU A 125 -19.38 4.76 -21.30
C GLU A 125 -19.59 3.49 -20.45
N PRO A 126 -20.18 2.39 -20.96
CA PRO A 126 -20.27 1.14 -20.23
C PRO A 126 -18.91 0.53 -19.88
N ALA A 127 -17.93 0.59 -20.79
CA ALA A 127 -16.57 0.10 -20.53
C ALA A 127 -15.87 0.89 -19.41
N LEU A 128 -16.01 2.21 -19.42
CA LEU A 128 -15.45 3.09 -18.39
C LEU A 128 -16.12 2.89 -17.02
N HIS A 129 -17.47 2.79 -17.00
CA HIS A 129 -18.21 2.49 -15.79
C HIS A 129 -17.76 1.15 -15.17
N TRP A 130 -17.65 0.10 -16.00
CA TRP A 130 -17.19 -1.22 -15.55
C TRP A 130 -15.77 -1.19 -15.03
N ALA A 131 -14.85 -0.53 -15.72
CA ALA A 131 -13.45 -0.41 -15.32
C ALA A 131 -13.29 0.35 -13.98
N ARG A 132 -13.98 1.48 -13.80
CA ARG A 132 -13.99 2.24 -12.55
C ARG A 132 -14.59 1.44 -11.40
N SER A 133 -15.73 0.78 -11.62
CA SER A 133 -16.35 -0.08 -10.61
C SER A 133 -15.45 -1.23 -10.22
N SER A 134 -14.75 -1.85 -11.18
CA SER A 134 -13.78 -2.91 -10.93
C SER A 134 -12.59 -2.41 -10.10
N ALA A 135 -12.10 -1.19 -10.36
CA ALA A 135 -11.01 -0.57 -9.59
C ALA A 135 -11.43 -0.29 -8.14
N ILE A 136 -12.64 0.23 -7.90
CA ILE A 136 -13.19 0.43 -6.55
C ILE A 136 -13.25 -0.90 -5.80
N LEU A 137 -13.91 -1.91 -6.38
CA LEU A 137 -14.08 -3.22 -5.74
C LEU A 137 -12.73 -3.91 -5.45
N LEU A 138 -11.77 -3.79 -6.35
CA LEU A 138 -10.43 -4.30 -6.15
C LEU A 138 -9.70 -3.53 -5.04
N GLY A 139 -9.80 -2.20 -5.02
CA GLY A 139 -9.24 -1.35 -3.97
C GLY A 139 -9.75 -1.74 -2.59
N ASP A 140 -11.06 -1.96 -2.44
CA ASP A 140 -11.69 -2.41 -1.20
C ASP A 140 -11.18 -3.78 -0.75
N MET A 141 -11.01 -4.72 -1.69
CA MET A 141 -10.44 -6.04 -1.39
C MET A 141 -8.99 -5.96 -0.95
N LEU A 142 -8.17 -5.11 -1.57
CA LEU A 142 -6.77 -4.92 -1.21
C LEU A 142 -6.63 -4.20 0.13
N LEU A 143 -7.46 -3.20 0.41
CA LEU A 143 -7.54 -2.54 1.70
C LEU A 143 -7.87 -3.53 2.81
N SER A 144 -8.91 -4.35 2.60
CA SER A 144 -9.29 -5.41 3.53
C SER A 144 -8.17 -6.44 3.73
N SER A 145 -7.42 -6.76 2.66
CA SER A 145 -6.27 -7.65 2.73
C SER A 145 -5.15 -7.07 3.57
N ALA A 146 -4.87 -5.77 3.46
CA ALA A 146 -3.87 -5.09 4.29
C ALA A 146 -4.25 -5.19 5.77
N VAL A 147 -5.50 -4.88 6.12
CA VAL A 147 -5.99 -5.01 7.51
C VAL A 147 -5.83 -6.44 8.03
N LEU A 148 -6.21 -7.44 7.24
CA LEU A 148 -6.08 -8.85 7.63
C LEU A 148 -4.63 -9.29 7.76
N GLY A 149 -3.71 -8.79 6.92
CA GLY A 149 -2.28 -9.06 7.02
C GLY A 149 -1.69 -8.56 8.34
N PHE A 150 -1.97 -7.32 8.69
CA PHE A 150 -1.56 -6.75 9.98
C PHE A 150 -2.16 -7.51 11.17
N ALA A 151 -3.44 -7.89 11.10
CA ALA A 151 -4.10 -8.66 12.14
C ALA A 151 -3.52 -10.08 12.35
N ARG A 152 -2.97 -10.67 11.28
CA ARG A 152 -2.37 -12.01 11.28
C ARG A 152 -0.86 -12.00 11.48
N ALA A 153 -0.23 -10.84 11.61
CA ALA A 153 1.21 -10.74 11.83
C ALA A 153 1.66 -11.60 13.02
N ASP A 154 2.75 -12.36 12.83
CA ASP A 154 3.28 -13.28 13.84
C ASP A 154 4.15 -12.53 14.88
N VAL A 155 3.48 -11.73 15.69
CA VAL A 155 4.05 -10.88 16.73
C VAL A 155 3.31 -11.03 18.06
N SER A 156 3.82 -10.43 19.13
CA SER A 156 3.12 -10.38 20.42
C SER A 156 1.76 -9.67 20.30
N ALA A 157 0.86 -9.93 21.25
CA ALA A 157 -0.46 -9.28 21.27
C ALA A 157 -0.34 -7.74 21.35
N ASP A 158 0.60 -7.24 22.15
CA ASP A 158 0.88 -5.80 22.28
C ASP A 158 1.38 -5.19 20.95
N ALA A 159 2.35 -5.82 20.31
CA ALA A 159 2.87 -5.35 19.01
C ALA A 159 1.76 -5.36 17.93
N ARG A 160 0.90 -6.39 17.94
CA ARG A 160 -0.23 -6.48 17.00
C ARG A 160 -1.23 -5.36 17.24
N GLU A 161 -1.58 -5.05 18.48
CA GLU A 161 -2.47 -3.93 18.81
C GLU A 161 -1.89 -2.60 18.34
N ARG A 162 -0.60 -2.37 18.57
CA ARG A 162 0.11 -1.16 18.09
C ARG A 162 0.12 -1.07 16.56
N LEU A 163 0.39 -2.18 15.87
CA LEU A 163 0.35 -2.23 14.40
C LEU A 163 -1.05 -1.95 13.86
N LEU A 164 -2.10 -2.48 14.47
CA LEU A 164 -3.48 -2.25 14.04
C LEU A 164 -3.91 -0.81 14.31
N SER A 165 -3.60 -0.25 15.46
CA SER A 165 -3.87 1.17 15.77
C SER A 165 -3.13 2.10 14.81
N LEU A 166 -1.86 1.78 14.46
CA LEU A 166 -1.09 2.52 13.47
C LEU A 166 -1.74 2.46 12.09
N LEU A 167 -2.19 1.29 11.67
CA LEU A 167 -2.85 1.10 10.37
C LEU A 167 -4.18 1.86 10.30
N GLU A 168 -5.01 1.78 11.35
CA GLU A 168 -6.28 2.52 11.47
C GLU A 168 -6.03 4.02 11.35
N GLN A 169 -5.09 4.57 12.12
CA GLN A 169 -4.69 5.98 12.02
C GLN A 169 -4.24 6.35 10.62
N THR A 170 -3.41 5.51 10.00
CA THR A 170 -2.89 5.72 8.64
C THR A 170 -4.02 5.80 7.63
N ILE A 171 -4.96 4.86 7.66
CA ILE A 171 -6.11 4.85 6.75
C ILE A 171 -6.94 6.12 6.96
N PHE A 172 -7.25 6.47 8.21
CA PHE A 172 -8.05 7.65 8.55
C PHE A 172 -7.40 8.95 8.05
N GLU A 173 -6.10 9.14 8.33
CA GLU A 173 -5.37 10.34 7.88
C GLU A 173 -5.27 10.40 6.35
N THR A 174 -5.00 9.26 5.69
CA THR A 174 -4.89 9.22 4.21
C THR A 174 -6.21 9.56 3.55
N VAL A 175 -7.34 9.03 4.05
CA VAL A 175 -8.68 9.36 3.55
C VAL A 175 -9.02 10.84 3.82
N ALA A 176 -8.66 11.38 4.98
CA ALA A 176 -8.84 12.80 5.27
C ALA A 176 -8.02 13.70 4.32
N GLY A 177 -6.78 13.27 4.00
CA GLY A 177 -5.92 13.95 3.02
C GLY A 177 -6.51 13.93 1.62
N GLU A 178 -6.99 12.77 1.16
CA GLU A 178 -7.66 12.62 -0.13
C GLU A 178 -8.92 13.49 -0.22
N HIS A 179 -9.76 13.45 0.79
CA HIS A 179 -10.96 14.30 0.86
C HIS A 179 -10.65 15.80 0.79
N ALA A 180 -9.55 16.23 1.45
CA ALA A 180 -9.11 17.61 1.39
C ALA A 180 -8.54 17.98 0.00
N ASP A 181 -7.86 17.05 -0.67
CA ASP A 181 -7.32 17.25 -2.02
C ASP A 181 -8.44 17.46 -3.05
N VAL A 182 -9.48 16.62 -3.01
CA VAL A 182 -10.69 16.81 -3.83
C VAL A 182 -11.34 18.15 -3.53
N ALA A 183 -11.48 18.53 -2.25
CA ALA A 183 -12.09 19.79 -1.87
C ALA A 183 -11.27 21.01 -2.34
N LEU A 184 -9.94 20.91 -2.39
CA LEU A 184 -9.07 21.94 -2.98
C LEU A 184 -9.25 22.00 -4.51
N SER A 185 -9.26 20.85 -5.18
CA SER A 185 -9.40 20.75 -6.63
C SER A 185 -10.73 21.29 -7.13
N ASP A 186 -11.80 21.01 -6.40
CA ASP A 186 -13.16 21.46 -6.73
C ASP A 186 -13.48 22.89 -6.21
N GLY A 187 -12.52 23.54 -5.55
CA GLY A 187 -12.71 24.89 -5.02
C GLY A 187 -13.67 25.00 -3.83
N VAL A 188 -13.93 23.87 -3.15
CA VAL A 188 -14.78 23.82 -1.92
C VAL A 188 -14.06 24.48 -0.74
N ILE A 189 -12.73 24.33 -0.69
CA ILE A 189 -11.88 25.02 0.30
C ILE A 189 -10.83 25.88 -0.40
N ALA A 190 -10.43 26.98 0.24
CA ALA A 190 -9.45 27.90 -0.32
C ALA A 190 -8.02 27.31 -0.23
N PRO A 191 -7.20 27.46 -1.29
CA PRO A 191 -5.82 26.98 -1.30
C PRO A 191 -4.92 27.96 -0.54
N ASP A 192 -4.65 27.69 0.73
CA ASP A 192 -3.56 28.34 1.46
C ASP A 192 -2.40 27.34 1.68
N LEU A 193 -1.20 27.86 1.91
CA LEU A 193 0.01 27.06 2.04
C LEU A 193 -0.10 25.99 3.14
N ARG A 194 -0.70 26.33 4.27
CA ARG A 194 -0.86 25.41 5.40
C ARG A 194 -1.77 24.25 5.05
N THR A 195 -2.89 24.55 4.41
CA THR A 195 -3.84 23.53 3.94
C THR A 195 -3.22 22.61 2.90
N ILE A 196 -2.50 23.16 1.91
CA ILE A 196 -1.81 22.37 0.88
C ILE A 196 -0.76 21.43 1.48
N LEU A 197 0.09 21.93 2.39
CA LEU A 197 1.09 21.12 3.06
C LEU A 197 0.45 20.03 3.95
N ALA A 198 -0.61 20.35 4.68
CA ALA A 198 -1.33 19.37 5.49
C ALA A 198 -1.97 18.28 4.61
N THR A 199 -2.60 18.65 3.50
CA THR A 199 -3.18 17.72 2.52
C THR A 199 -2.11 16.78 1.97
N SER A 200 -0.95 17.30 1.52
CA SER A 200 0.16 16.48 1.02
C SER A 200 0.68 15.53 2.11
N THR A 201 0.80 16.01 3.35
CA THR A 201 1.23 15.17 4.48
C THR A 201 0.26 14.01 4.69
N TYR A 202 -1.02 14.29 4.81
CA TYR A 202 -2.03 13.27 5.11
C TYR A 202 -2.27 12.34 3.92
N LYS A 203 -2.44 12.88 2.70
CA LYS A 203 -2.70 12.09 1.49
C LYS A 203 -1.53 11.15 1.17
N THR A 204 -0.27 11.62 1.30
CA THR A 204 0.88 10.90 0.77
C THR A 204 1.92 10.50 1.83
N ALA A 205 2.38 11.43 2.69
CA ALA A 205 3.47 11.15 3.61
C ALA A 205 3.09 10.09 4.66
N THR A 206 1.85 10.11 5.15
CA THR A 206 1.37 9.22 6.21
C THR A 206 1.53 7.74 5.82
N TYR A 207 0.97 7.28 4.70
CA TYR A 207 1.10 5.87 4.32
C TYR A 207 2.43 5.54 3.64
N SER A 208 3.10 6.53 3.03
CA SER A 208 4.32 6.28 2.26
C SER A 208 5.59 6.23 3.11
N PHE A 209 5.63 6.99 4.19
CA PHE A 209 6.79 7.12 5.06
C PHE A 209 6.47 6.85 6.52
N VAL A 210 5.44 7.47 7.09
CA VAL A 210 5.11 7.31 8.52
C VAL A 210 4.77 5.85 8.84
N LEU A 211 3.88 5.23 8.08
CA LEU A 211 3.48 3.84 8.30
C LEU A 211 4.67 2.86 8.28
N PRO A 212 5.51 2.80 7.23
CA PRO A 212 6.61 1.84 7.21
C PRO A 212 7.65 2.11 8.31
N LEU A 213 7.97 3.37 8.63
CA LEU A 213 8.92 3.69 9.69
C LEU A 213 8.41 3.30 11.08
N ARG A 214 7.16 3.62 11.41
CA ARG A 214 6.56 3.24 12.69
C ARG A 214 6.34 1.74 12.79
N ALA A 215 5.90 1.08 11.72
CA ALA A 215 5.75 -0.38 11.71
C ALA A 215 7.09 -1.09 11.98
N ALA A 216 8.20 -0.60 11.39
CA ALA A 216 9.53 -1.09 11.68
C ALA A 216 9.89 -0.94 13.17
N ALA A 217 9.59 0.22 13.77
CA ALA A 217 9.84 0.45 15.20
C ALA A 217 9.01 -0.49 16.10
N VAL A 218 7.74 -0.72 15.77
CA VAL A 218 6.88 -1.68 16.51
C VAL A 218 7.46 -3.09 16.41
N LEU A 219 7.84 -3.53 15.21
CA LEU A 219 8.44 -4.86 15.00
C LEU A 219 9.79 -5.02 15.72
N ALA A 220 10.58 -3.95 15.82
CA ALA A 220 11.83 -3.92 16.58
C ALA A 220 11.63 -3.86 18.11
N GLY A 221 10.39 -3.76 18.59
CA GLY A 221 10.10 -3.59 20.01
C GLY A 221 10.49 -2.22 20.58
N SER A 222 10.59 -1.20 19.73
CA SER A 222 10.94 0.17 20.15
C SER A 222 9.87 0.79 21.05
N SER A 223 10.29 1.82 21.82
CA SER A 223 9.39 2.55 22.69
C SER A 223 8.40 3.44 21.91
N PRO A 224 7.24 3.78 22.47
CA PRO A 224 6.30 4.73 21.86
C PRO A 224 6.92 6.10 21.55
N ALA A 225 7.89 6.55 22.35
CA ALA A 225 8.62 7.80 22.10
C ALA A 225 9.48 7.72 20.82
N ALA A 226 10.13 6.58 20.58
CA ALA A 226 10.88 6.35 19.34
C ALA A 226 9.96 6.30 18.11
N GLU A 227 8.78 5.68 18.23
CA GLU A 227 7.77 5.68 17.16
C GLU A 227 7.32 7.10 16.80
N GLU A 228 7.10 7.96 17.81
CA GLU A 228 6.67 9.34 17.56
C GLU A 228 7.75 10.15 16.84
N GLN A 229 9.02 9.99 17.23
CA GLN A 229 10.14 10.61 16.50
C GLN A 229 10.21 10.15 15.04
N LEU A 230 9.99 8.86 14.78
CA LEU A 230 9.96 8.32 13.42
C LEU A 230 8.72 8.81 12.64
N SER A 231 7.61 9.06 13.32
CA SER A 231 6.44 9.71 12.73
C SER A 231 6.77 11.10 12.22
N GLU A 232 7.44 11.92 13.03
CA GLU A 232 7.89 13.27 12.63
C GLU A 232 8.84 13.23 11.42
N ILE A 233 9.83 12.33 11.46
CA ILE A 233 10.76 12.11 10.34
C ILE A 233 9.98 11.71 9.08
N GLY A 234 9.05 10.77 9.18
CA GLY A 234 8.24 10.31 8.06
C GLY A 234 7.40 11.43 7.42
N ARG A 235 6.81 12.31 8.24
CA ARG A 235 6.08 13.49 7.77
C ARG A 235 6.98 14.44 6.97
N HIS A 236 8.21 14.68 7.43
CA HIS A 236 9.16 15.55 6.75
C HIS A 236 9.72 14.94 5.45
N LEU A 237 9.86 13.62 5.37
CA LEU A 237 10.32 12.94 4.15
C LEU A 237 9.27 12.98 3.03
N GLY A 238 8.01 13.16 3.35
CA GLY A 238 6.90 13.14 2.39
C GLY A 238 6.47 14.53 1.89
N LEU A 239 7.12 15.60 2.39
CA LEU A 239 6.90 17.00 1.95
C LEU A 239 7.95 17.44 0.94
#